data_e9f1d95ca5cce5e297e74011a1b330bd
#
_entry.id   e9f1d95ca5cce5e297e74011a1b330bd
#
_cell.length_a   1.000
_cell.length_b   1.000
_cell.length_c   1.000
_cell.angle_alpha   90.00
_cell.angle_beta   90.00
_cell.angle_gamma   90.00
#
_symmetry.space_group_name_H-M   'P 1'
#
loop_
_entity.id
_entity.type
_entity.pdbx_description
1 polymer ?
#
loop_
_entity_poly.entity_id
_entity_poly.type
_entity_poly.pdbx_seq_one_letter_code
_entity_poly.pdbx_strand_id
1 'polypeptide(L)'
;IRDRDKVMTTTQDGYYAEANRFGKDGDFITAPEISQLFGEVLAAFQAWLWELSGSPDANEMMIFEAGPGRGTLFEDMHRSWRQICPQMAAAPVTFLETSPYLRSVLTSRFSGLDIHLAKTADNLPEVPLFGVANEFFDALAIRQAIKSDKGWVWRAIGLEVDQFIFC
;
A
#
# COMPACT_ATOMS: atom_id res chain seq x y z
N ILE A 1 8.00 9.87 -23.29
CA ILE A 1 7.44 8.74 -22.55
C ILE A 1 6.16 9.21 -21.94
N ARG A 2 5.14 8.64 -22.44
CA ARG A 2 3.86 8.73 -21.76
C ARG A 2 3.97 7.90 -20.50
N ASP A 3 3.80 8.56 -19.48
CA ASP A 3 3.78 8.33 -18.08
C ASP A 3 3.50 6.87 -17.70
N ARG A 4 4.43 6.23 -16.99
CA ARG A 4 4.21 4.96 -16.32
C ARG A 4 2.96 5.02 -15.43
N ASP A 5 2.65 6.20 -14.85
CA ASP A 5 1.41 6.47 -14.14
C ASP A 5 0.19 6.15 -15.01
N LYS A 6 0.21 6.50 -16.29
CA LYS A 6 -0.90 6.18 -17.21
C LYS A 6 -1.00 4.69 -17.52
N VAL A 7 0.10 3.97 -17.55
CA VAL A 7 0.10 2.52 -17.84
C VAL A 7 -0.35 1.73 -16.62
N MET A 8 0.04 2.18 -15.41
CA MET A 8 -0.19 1.42 -14.19
C MET A 8 -1.44 1.87 -13.42
N THR A 9 -1.81 3.15 -13.51
CA THR A 9 -2.81 3.76 -12.60
C THR A 9 -3.94 4.53 -13.28
N THR A 10 -4.01 4.62 -14.63
CA THR A 10 -5.16 5.28 -15.26
C THR A 10 -6.45 4.50 -15.03
N THR A 11 -7.49 5.24 -14.66
CA THR A 11 -8.78 4.73 -14.23
C THR A 11 -9.56 3.93 -15.29
N GLN A 12 -9.15 3.92 -16.55
CA GLN A 12 -9.79 3.18 -17.64
C GLN A 12 -8.91 2.11 -18.28
N ASP A 13 -7.58 2.31 -18.33
CA ASP A 13 -6.64 1.43 -19.03
C ASP A 13 -5.41 1.07 -18.19
N GLY A 14 -5.39 1.41 -16.91
CA GLY A 14 -4.27 1.11 -16.01
C GLY A 14 -4.26 -0.36 -15.61
N TYR A 15 -3.06 -0.96 -15.55
CA TYR A 15 -2.89 -2.37 -15.19
C TYR A 15 -3.63 -2.77 -13.92
N TYR A 16 -3.64 -1.90 -12.90
CA TYR A 16 -4.31 -2.14 -11.61
C TYR A 16 -5.80 -1.74 -11.58
N ALA A 17 -6.36 -1.22 -12.68
CA ALA A 17 -7.77 -0.85 -12.75
C ALA A 17 -8.71 -2.04 -12.98
N GLU A 18 -8.21 -3.16 -13.50
CA GLU A 18 -9.00 -4.35 -13.79
C GLU A 18 -9.18 -5.24 -12.55
N ALA A 19 -10.43 -5.64 -12.30
CA ALA A 19 -10.88 -6.32 -11.09
C ALA A 19 -10.24 -7.70 -10.80
N ASN A 20 -9.62 -8.36 -11.80
CA ASN A 20 -9.20 -9.75 -11.72
C ASN A 20 -7.68 -9.99 -11.72
N ARG A 21 -6.85 -8.97 -11.51
CA ARG A 21 -5.38 -9.14 -11.61
C ARG A 21 -4.67 -9.46 -10.29
N PHE A 22 -5.42 -9.46 -9.17
CA PHE A 22 -4.88 -9.76 -7.84
C PHE A 22 -5.46 -11.06 -7.30
N GLY A 23 -4.63 -11.85 -6.59
CA GLY A 23 -5.01 -13.07 -5.91
C GLY A 23 -4.64 -14.34 -6.66
N LYS A 24 -5.04 -15.50 -6.12
CA LYS A 24 -4.65 -16.83 -6.62
C LYS A 24 -4.96 -17.10 -8.10
N ASP A 25 -5.90 -16.33 -8.66
CA ASP A 25 -6.29 -16.38 -10.08
C ASP A 25 -5.78 -15.17 -10.87
N GLY A 26 -4.92 -14.31 -10.26
CA GLY A 26 -4.33 -13.14 -10.89
C GLY A 26 -2.89 -13.37 -11.37
N ASP A 27 -2.33 -12.35 -12.03
CA ASP A 27 -0.98 -12.41 -12.62
C ASP A 27 0.14 -12.37 -11.57
N PHE A 28 -0.18 -11.97 -10.31
CA PHE A 28 0.79 -11.84 -9.21
C PHE A 28 0.25 -12.44 -7.93
N ILE A 29 1.07 -13.27 -7.29
CA ILE A 29 0.87 -13.78 -5.93
C ILE A 29 1.90 -13.11 -5.03
N THR A 30 1.44 -12.33 -4.06
CA THR A 30 2.30 -11.62 -3.10
C THR A 30 2.49 -12.42 -1.83
N ALA A 31 3.51 -12.09 -1.01
CA ALA A 31 3.83 -12.82 0.21
C ALA A 31 2.63 -13.01 1.16
N PRO A 32 1.74 -12.01 1.38
CA PRO A 32 0.53 -12.18 2.19
C PRO A 32 -0.46 -13.21 1.65
N GLU A 33 -0.47 -13.45 0.34
CA GLU A 33 -1.36 -14.43 -0.28
C GLU A 33 -0.78 -15.85 -0.31
N ILE A 34 0.55 -15.96 -0.15
CA ILE A 34 1.25 -17.24 -0.05
C ILE A 34 1.13 -17.83 1.36
N SER A 35 1.28 -16.99 2.39
CA SER A 35 1.35 -17.46 3.77
C SER A 35 0.84 -16.42 4.75
N GLN A 36 -0.15 -16.80 5.52
CA GLN A 36 -0.67 -16.06 6.66
C GLN A 36 0.43 -15.78 7.73
N LEU A 37 1.47 -16.62 7.79
CA LEU A 37 2.61 -16.43 8.70
C LEU A 37 3.33 -15.10 8.45
N PHE A 38 3.34 -14.60 7.21
CA PHE A 38 3.93 -13.29 6.90
C PHE A 38 3.22 -12.16 7.67
N GLY A 39 1.90 -12.14 7.64
CA GLY A 39 1.12 -11.15 8.39
C GLY A 39 1.24 -11.33 9.92
N GLU A 40 1.31 -12.57 10.41
CA GLU A 40 1.47 -12.86 11.84
C GLU A 40 2.83 -12.37 12.38
N VAL A 41 3.93 -12.62 11.64
CA VAL A 41 5.26 -12.13 12.02
C VAL A 41 5.32 -10.61 11.98
N LEU A 42 4.74 -9.99 10.96
CA LEU A 42 4.70 -8.55 10.84
C LEU A 42 3.86 -7.91 11.95
N ALA A 43 2.74 -8.53 12.33
CA ALA A 43 1.92 -8.11 13.46
C ALA A 43 2.69 -8.15 14.79
N ALA A 44 3.45 -9.20 15.04
CA ALA A 44 4.29 -9.32 16.23
C ALA A 44 5.38 -8.23 16.26
N PHE A 45 6.02 -7.96 15.13
CA PHE A 45 7.00 -6.88 15.00
C PHE A 45 6.37 -5.50 15.25
N GLN A 46 5.18 -5.24 14.71
CA GLN A 46 4.48 -3.98 14.94
C GLN A 46 4.00 -3.83 16.38
N ALA A 47 3.55 -4.90 17.04
CA ALA A 47 3.19 -4.87 18.44
C ALA A 47 4.41 -4.55 19.32
N TRP A 48 5.58 -5.11 19.00
CA TRP A 48 6.83 -4.76 19.68
C TRP A 48 7.23 -3.29 19.47
N LEU A 49 7.10 -2.77 18.25
CA LEU A 49 7.33 -1.34 17.98
C LEU A 49 6.35 -0.44 18.73
N TRP A 50 5.10 -0.87 18.87
CA TRP A 50 4.09 -0.18 19.66
C TRP A 50 4.52 -0.04 21.12
N GLU A 51 4.96 -1.13 21.74
CA GLU A 51 5.49 -1.11 23.11
C GLU A 51 6.71 -0.19 23.23
N LEU A 52 7.65 -0.26 22.29
CA LEU A 52 8.84 0.61 22.26
C LEU A 52 8.48 2.09 22.13
N SER A 53 7.38 2.43 21.45
CA SER A 53 6.91 3.80 21.29
C SER A 53 6.15 4.34 22.51
N GLY A 54 6.07 3.55 23.59
CA GLY A 54 5.38 3.92 24.82
C GLY A 54 3.91 3.55 24.86
N SER A 55 3.47 2.65 23.99
CA SER A 55 2.07 2.16 23.92
C SER A 55 1.06 3.30 23.80
N PRO A 56 1.12 4.11 22.75
CA PRO A 56 0.24 5.27 22.58
C PRO A 56 -1.25 4.87 22.66
N ASP A 57 -2.10 5.81 23.07
CA ASP A 57 -3.55 5.57 23.10
C ASP A 57 -4.05 5.30 21.67
N ALA A 58 -4.86 4.24 21.53
CA ALA A 58 -5.45 3.87 20.24
C ALA A 58 -6.28 4.98 19.59
N ASN A 59 -6.80 5.94 20.37
CA ASN A 59 -7.56 7.08 19.87
C ASN A 59 -6.66 8.24 19.37
N GLU A 60 -5.38 8.22 19.70
CA GLU A 60 -4.41 9.28 19.32
C GLU A 60 -3.61 8.93 18.07
N MET A 61 -3.87 7.79 17.46
CA MET A 61 -3.15 7.30 16.29
C MET A 61 -4.03 6.47 15.37
N MET A 62 -3.53 6.12 14.21
CA MET A 62 -4.18 5.23 13.26
C MET A 62 -3.27 4.12 12.80
N ILE A 63 -3.85 2.95 12.60
CA ILE A 63 -3.23 1.89 11.80
C ILE A 63 -3.34 2.27 10.32
N PHE A 64 -2.26 2.07 9.57
CA PHE A 64 -2.19 2.49 8.17
C PHE A 64 -1.66 1.36 7.29
N GLU A 65 -2.31 1.12 6.15
CA GLU A 65 -1.76 0.29 5.09
C GLU A 65 -1.86 0.99 3.74
N ALA A 66 -0.71 1.10 3.06
CA ALA A 66 -0.65 1.61 1.69
C ALA A 66 -0.74 0.46 0.69
N GLY A 67 -1.72 0.53 -0.21
CA GLY A 67 -1.95 -0.51 -1.20
C GLY A 67 -2.42 -1.84 -0.60
N PRO A 68 -3.48 -1.85 0.23
CA PRO A 68 -3.93 -3.07 0.92
C PRO A 68 -4.48 -4.14 -0.03
N GLY A 69 -4.73 -3.80 -1.28
CA GLY A 69 -5.36 -4.71 -2.22
C GLY A 69 -6.70 -5.22 -1.70
N ARG A 70 -6.85 -6.53 -1.54
CA ARG A 70 -8.04 -7.16 -0.96
C ARG A 70 -8.06 -7.14 0.58
N GLY A 71 -7.01 -6.62 1.22
CA GLY A 71 -6.88 -6.53 2.68
C GLY A 71 -6.43 -7.83 3.36
N THR A 72 -5.80 -8.74 2.64
CA THR A 72 -5.35 -10.04 3.18
C THR A 72 -4.28 -9.85 4.25
N LEU A 73 -3.29 -9.00 3.99
CA LEU A 73 -2.24 -8.70 4.96
C LEU A 73 -2.82 -8.09 6.23
N PHE A 74 -3.67 -7.07 6.08
CA PHE A 74 -4.31 -6.43 7.22
C PHE A 74 -5.14 -7.41 8.04
N GLU A 75 -5.92 -8.29 7.41
CA GLU A 75 -6.74 -9.28 8.13
C GLU A 75 -5.89 -10.20 8.99
N ASP A 76 -4.76 -10.69 8.45
CA ASP A 76 -3.83 -11.57 9.19
C ASP A 76 -3.16 -10.83 10.34
N MET A 77 -2.70 -9.59 10.11
CA MET A 77 -2.15 -8.74 11.16
C MET A 77 -3.20 -8.44 12.24
N HIS A 78 -4.39 -8.00 11.86
CA HIS A 78 -5.45 -7.64 12.79
C HIS A 78 -5.90 -8.83 13.64
N ARG A 79 -6.03 -10.02 13.05
CA ARG A 79 -6.31 -11.26 13.78
C ARG A 79 -5.24 -11.52 14.85
N SER A 80 -3.97 -11.31 14.54
CA SER A 80 -2.87 -11.51 15.47
C SER A 80 -2.87 -10.45 16.57
N TRP A 81 -3.04 -9.15 16.24
CA TRP A 81 -3.11 -8.07 17.24
C TRP A 81 -4.24 -8.27 18.25
N ARG A 82 -5.38 -8.78 17.83
CA ARG A 82 -6.47 -9.11 18.79
C ARG A 82 -6.03 -10.02 19.91
N GLN A 83 -4.98 -10.81 19.70
CA GLN A 83 -4.44 -11.75 20.69
C GLN A 83 -3.25 -11.17 21.46
N ILE A 84 -2.33 -10.47 20.75
CA ILE A 84 -1.06 -10.06 21.33
C ILE A 84 -1.00 -8.59 21.72
N CYS A 85 -1.80 -7.71 21.09
CA CYS A 85 -1.87 -6.28 21.35
C CYS A 85 -3.31 -5.75 21.08
N PRO A 86 -4.29 -6.03 21.96
CA PRO A 86 -5.69 -5.66 21.74
C PRO A 86 -5.92 -4.15 21.55
N GLN A 87 -5.09 -3.29 22.16
CA GLN A 87 -5.15 -1.84 21.98
C GLN A 87 -4.89 -1.45 20.53
N MET A 88 -3.87 -2.06 19.90
CA MET A 88 -3.57 -1.85 18.50
C MET A 88 -4.70 -2.35 17.59
N ALA A 89 -5.29 -3.50 17.93
CA ALA A 89 -6.42 -4.03 17.18
C ALA A 89 -7.70 -3.15 17.27
N ALA A 90 -7.81 -2.32 18.31
CA ALA A 90 -8.94 -1.42 18.52
C ALA A 90 -8.74 -0.04 17.88
N ALA A 91 -7.53 0.29 17.40
CA ALA A 91 -7.24 1.57 16.79
C ALA A 91 -7.98 1.75 15.46
N PRO A 92 -8.38 2.99 15.10
CA PRO A 92 -8.93 3.30 13.78
C PRO A 92 -7.95 2.91 12.67
N VAL A 93 -8.48 2.56 11.51
CA VAL A 93 -7.68 2.05 10.37
C VAL A 93 -7.82 2.97 9.18
N THR A 94 -6.71 3.28 8.53
CA THR A 94 -6.70 4.00 7.25
C THR A 94 -6.05 3.14 6.17
N PHE A 95 -6.75 2.96 5.06
CA PHE A 95 -6.22 2.35 3.85
C PHE A 95 -5.99 3.40 2.77
N LEU A 96 -4.80 3.42 2.18
CA LEU A 96 -4.52 4.21 0.98
C LEU A 96 -4.74 3.33 -0.25
N GLU A 97 -5.89 3.49 -0.90
CA GLU A 97 -6.31 2.68 -2.05
C GLU A 97 -7.02 3.56 -3.11
N THR A 98 -6.58 3.48 -4.34
CA THR A 98 -7.12 4.27 -5.46
C THR A 98 -8.22 3.54 -6.24
N SER A 99 -8.19 2.21 -6.31
CA SER A 99 -9.15 1.41 -7.05
C SER A 99 -10.56 1.46 -6.43
N PRO A 100 -11.58 1.94 -7.13
CA PRO A 100 -12.96 1.94 -6.63
C PRO A 100 -13.47 0.54 -6.27
N TYR A 101 -13.07 -0.47 -7.04
CA TYR A 101 -13.39 -1.86 -6.78
C TYR A 101 -12.81 -2.36 -5.47
N LEU A 102 -11.48 -2.21 -5.28
CA LEU A 102 -10.81 -2.65 -4.05
C LEU A 102 -11.31 -1.88 -2.81
N ARG A 103 -11.61 -0.60 -2.95
CA ARG A 103 -12.25 0.20 -1.89
C ARG A 103 -13.60 -0.39 -1.47
N SER A 104 -14.43 -0.84 -2.41
CA SER A 104 -15.70 -1.50 -2.09
C SER A 104 -15.50 -2.86 -1.40
N VAL A 105 -14.49 -3.62 -1.81
CA VAL A 105 -14.10 -4.88 -1.18
C VAL A 105 -13.67 -4.64 0.28
N LEU A 106 -12.79 -3.66 0.52
CA LEU A 106 -12.31 -3.31 1.85
C LEU A 106 -13.46 -2.85 2.77
N THR A 107 -14.35 -1.98 2.26
CA THR A 107 -15.53 -1.53 3.01
C THR A 107 -16.42 -2.70 3.44
N SER A 108 -16.66 -3.64 2.54
CA SER A 108 -17.46 -4.82 2.85
C SER A 108 -16.77 -5.76 3.82
N ARG A 109 -15.48 -6.05 3.59
CA ARG A 109 -14.69 -7.01 4.38
C ARG A 109 -14.50 -6.55 5.83
N PHE A 110 -14.29 -5.26 6.03
CA PHE A 110 -14.00 -4.67 7.33
C PHE A 110 -15.14 -3.81 7.87
N SER A 111 -16.38 -4.12 7.50
CA SER A 111 -17.58 -3.35 7.92
C SER A 111 -17.80 -3.28 9.44
N GLY A 112 -17.13 -4.13 10.22
CA GLY A 112 -17.16 -4.10 11.69
C GLY A 112 -16.05 -3.26 12.33
N LEU A 113 -15.19 -2.61 11.55
CA LEU A 113 -14.08 -1.78 12.02
C LEU A 113 -14.33 -0.31 11.64
N ASP A 114 -13.72 0.59 12.40
CA ASP A 114 -13.65 2.00 12.04
C ASP A 114 -12.56 2.19 10.98
N ILE A 115 -12.96 2.22 9.71
CA ILE A 115 -12.06 2.33 8.58
C ILE A 115 -12.22 3.66 7.84
N HIS A 116 -11.09 4.29 7.54
CA HIS A 116 -10.98 5.41 6.62
C HIS A 116 -10.31 4.97 5.31
N LEU A 117 -10.87 5.42 4.17
CA LEU A 117 -10.33 5.10 2.84
C LEU A 117 -9.79 6.37 2.18
N ALA A 118 -8.48 6.55 2.17
CA ALA A 118 -7.80 7.63 1.45
C ALA A 118 -7.55 7.23 -0.01
N LYS A 119 -7.64 8.21 -0.94
CA LYS A 119 -7.26 8.02 -2.35
C LYS A 119 -5.86 8.51 -2.65
N THR A 120 -5.39 9.50 -1.92
CA THR A 120 -4.07 10.13 -2.06
C THR A 120 -3.50 10.37 -0.67
N ALA A 121 -2.19 10.60 -0.59
CA ALA A 121 -1.53 10.94 0.66
C ALA A 121 -2.09 12.21 1.31
N ASP A 122 -2.57 13.17 0.49
CA ASP A 122 -3.19 14.40 1.00
C ASP A 122 -4.52 14.17 1.72
N ASN A 123 -5.11 13.00 1.57
CA ASN A 123 -6.34 12.60 2.27
C ASN A 123 -6.08 11.78 3.54
N LEU A 124 -4.82 11.63 3.94
CA LEU A 124 -4.49 10.96 5.19
C LEU A 124 -4.80 11.89 6.38
N PRO A 125 -5.27 11.35 7.50
CA PRO A 125 -5.49 12.14 8.70
C PRO A 125 -4.16 12.65 9.29
N GLU A 126 -4.21 13.84 9.89
CA GLU A 126 -3.06 14.47 10.55
C GLU A 126 -2.85 13.92 11.98
N VAL A 127 -2.67 12.62 12.09
CA VAL A 127 -2.38 11.91 13.34
C VAL A 127 -1.19 10.98 13.14
N PRO A 128 -0.50 10.56 14.19
CA PRO A 128 0.53 9.53 14.09
C PRO A 128 0.00 8.26 13.41
N LEU A 129 0.77 7.72 12.47
CA LEU A 129 0.41 6.51 11.72
C LEU A 129 1.34 5.37 12.10
N PHE A 130 0.76 4.23 12.44
CA PHE A 130 1.46 2.95 12.57
C PHE A 130 1.16 2.14 11.33
N GLY A 131 2.12 2.03 10.42
CA GLY A 131 1.78 1.59 9.09
C GLY A 131 2.70 0.57 8.44
N VAL A 132 2.19 0.03 7.35
CA VAL A 132 2.90 -0.86 6.45
C VAL A 132 2.60 -0.47 5.00
N ALA A 133 3.60 -0.68 4.14
CA ALA A 133 3.49 -0.59 2.69
C ALA A 133 4.23 -1.80 2.10
N ASN A 134 3.49 -2.86 1.81
CA ASN A 134 4.05 -4.07 1.21
C ASN A 134 3.89 -4.00 -0.31
N GLU A 135 5.00 -4.11 -1.06
CA GLU A 135 5.01 -4.07 -2.53
C GLU A 135 4.18 -2.91 -3.12
N PHE A 136 4.25 -1.73 -2.46
CA PHE A 136 3.46 -0.57 -2.83
C PHE A 136 4.25 0.40 -3.71
N PHE A 137 5.50 0.69 -3.34
CA PHE A 137 6.29 1.73 -4.01
C PHE A 137 6.78 1.30 -5.40
N ASP A 138 6.95 0.03 -5.65
CA ASP A 138 7.32 -0.54 -6.96
C ASP A 138 6.17 -0.44 -7.99
N ALA A 139 4.94 -0.35 -7.53
CA ALA A 139 3.77 -0.07 -8.38
C ALA A 139 3.65 1.41 -8.77
N LEU A 140 4.34 2.31 -8.06
CA LEU A 140 4.28 3.75 -8.35
C LEU A 140 5.21 4.14 -9.50
N ALA A 141 4.85 5.20 -10.21
CA ALA A 141 5.74 5.78 -11.21
C ALA A 141 6.98 6.37 -10.56
N ILE A 142 8.13 5.99 -11.09
CA ILE A 142 9.42 6.48 -10.63
C ILE A 142 9.95 7.58 -11.55
N ARG A 143 10.65 8.55 -10.97
CA ARG A 143 11.50 9.50 -11.69
C ARG A 143 12.94 9.17 -11.37
N GLN A 144 13.78 9.15 -12.41
CA GLN A 144 15.21 8.92 -12.23
C GLN A 144 15.97 10.21 -12.56
N ALA A 145 16.83 10.61 -11.63
CA ALA A 145 17.78 11.69 -11.87
C ALA A 145 19.19 11.12 -11.96
N ILE A 146 19.99 11.60 -12.91
CA ILE A 146 21.39 11.26 -13.07
C ILE A 146 22.25 12.50 -12.89
N LYS A 147 23.42 12.33 -12.29
CA LYS A 147 24.41 13.39 -12.17
C LYS A 147 25.26 13.43 -13.43
N SER A 148 25.24 14.57 -14.12
CA SER A 148 26.07 14.85 -15.27
C SER A 148 27.09 15.96 -14.95
N ASP A 149 27.98 16.27 -15.86
CA ASP A 149 28.92 17.39 -15.73
C ASP A 149 28.21 18.76 -15.62
N LYS A 150 26.95 18.83 -16.06
CA LYS A 150 26.09 20.03 -16.01
C LYS A 150 25.18 20.07 -14.77
N GLY A 151 25.31 19.12 -13.86
CA GLY A 151 24.45 18.99 -12.68
C GLY A 151 23.48 17.82 -12.78
N TRP A 152 22.42 17.84 -11.96
CA TRP A 152 21.39 16.82 -11.97
C TRP A 152 20.44 17.01 -13.15
N VAL A 153 20.22 15.95 -13.93
CA VAL A 153 19.27 15.91 -15.04
C VAL A 153 18.33 14.74 -14.91
N TRP A 154 17.12 14.87 -15.41
CA TRP A 154 16.15 13.78 -15.43
C TRP A 154 16.54 12.75 -16.50
N ARG A 155 16.53 11.48 -16.14
CA ARG A 155 16.61 10.41 -17.11
C ARG A 155 15.25 10.24 -17.78
N ALA A 156 15.21 10.37 -19.07
CA ALA A 156 14.03 10.14 -19.90
C ALA A 156 14.25 8.92 -20.81
N ILE A 157 13.18 8.43 -21.41
CA ILE A 157 13.24 7.44 -22.49
C ILE A 157 12.77 8.16 -23.76
N GLY A 158 13.58 8.18 -24.77
CA GLY A 158 13.24 8.66 -26.11
C GLY A 158 12.96 7.50 -27.06
N LEU A 159 12.44 7.82 -28.23
CA LEU A 159 12.32 6.90 -29.35
C LEU A 159 13.23 7.39 -30.47
N GLU A 160 14.17 6.56 -30.90
CA GLU A 160 15.04 6.83 -32.02
C GLU A 160 15.02 5.63 -32.97
N VAL A 161 14.61 5.86 -34.21
CA VAL A 161 14.53 4.84 -35.28
C VAL A 161 13.85 3.54 -34.76
N ASP A 162 12.66 3.69 -34.17
CA ASP A 162 11.86 2.60 -33.59
C ASP A 162 12.50 1.82 -32.40
N GLN A 163 13.55 2.37 -31.79
CA GLN A 163 14.16 1.82 -30.59
C GLN A 163 14.00 2.77 -29.41
N PHE A 164 13.68 2.22 -28.25
CA PHE A 164 13.69 2.98 -27.00
C PHE A 164 15.13 3.20 -26.54
N ILE A 165 15.47 4.47 -26.31
CA ILE A 165 16.79 4.88 -25.79
C ILE A 165 16.62 5.64 -24.48
N PHE A 166 17.62 5.56 -23.61
CA PHE A 166 17.72 6.49 -22.47
C PHE A 166 18.34 7.81 -22.92
N CYS A 167 17.77 8.92 -22.52
CA CYS A 167 18.25 10.27 -22.80
C CYS A 167 18.12 11.20 -21.57
#